data_7134f97b1bf4c5c081e68124da21dc87
#
_entry.id   7134f97b1bf4c5c081e68124da21dc87
#
_cell.length_a   1.000
_cell.length_b   1.000
_cell.length_c   1.000
_cell.angle_alpha   90.00
_cell.angle_beta   90.00
_cell.angle_gamma   90.00
#
_symmetry.space_group_name_H-M   'P 1'
#
loop_
_entity.id
_entity.type
_entity.pdbx_description
1 polymer ?
#
loop_
_entity_poly.entity_id
_entity_poly.type
_entity_poly.pdbx_seq_one_letter_code
_entity_poly.pdbx_strand_id
1 'polypeptide(L)'
;MAVIKHKDSGEVLLRVDGPSLAGENLANQRLAGADLSGKDLKNVDFHNADLTGADLSGANLRGANLQGTHLHGAVLDRANLQAANLTDVMLNGAKLSDADFSRTTMRYAKLGNCEMTRADCSGADLSLSDLRGNLTEANLSRTNLSGADLSGANLTGANLTQANMVDATMAETEMTRVCMDGAIGPHGKRVDAGPRTGPRRRTWWQFWG
;
A
#
# COMPACT_ATOMS: atom_id res chain seq x y z
N MET A 1 -24.59 17.26 9.91
CA MET A 1 -23.28 17.41 10.60
C MET A 1 -22.67 16.05 10.82
N ALA A 2 -21.53 15.79 10.19
CA ALA A 2 -20.76 14.57 10.41
C ALA A 2 -19.84 14.73 11.63
N VAL A 3 -19.57 13.63 12.35
CA VAL A 3 -18.74 13.64 13.56
C VAL A 3 -17.72 12.54 13.45
N ILE A 4 -16.45 12.88 13.69
CA ILE A 4 -15.35 11.93 13.83
C ILE A 4 -15.08 11.76 15.32
N LYS A 5 -15.05 10.52 15.81
CA LYS A 5 -14.80 10.19 17.20
C LYS A 5 -13.53 9.35 17.34
N HIS A 6 -12.92 9.39 18.50
CA HIS A 6 -11.85 8.46 18.85
C HIS A 6 -12.44 7.06 19.04
N LYS A 7 -11.79 6.04 18.45
CA LYS A 7 -12.32 4.66 18.41
C LYS A 7 -12.48 4.01 19.77
N ASP A 8 -11.62 4.32 20.74
CA ASP A 8 -11.62 3.67 22.04
C ASP A 8 -12.39 4.48 23.10
N SER A 9 -12.20 5.82 23.14
CA SER A 9 -12.82 6.67 24.17
C SER A 9 -14.20 7.21 23.76
N GLY A 10 -14.54 7.21 22.47
CA GLY A 10 -15.75 7.83 21.95
C GLY A 10 -15.74 9.37 21.98
N GLU A 11 -14.64 9.97 22.42
CA GLU A 11 -14.46 11.43 22.42
C GLU A 11 -14.60 12.00 21.00
N VAL A 12 -15.22 13.16 20.88
CA VAL A 12 -15.36 13.86 19.60
C VAL A 12 -14.04 14.52 19.24
N LEU A 13 -13.39 14.05 18.18
CA LEU A 13 -12.15 14.62 17.63
C LEU A 13 -12.45 15.79 16.69
N LEU A 14 -13.51 15.67 15.85
CA LEU A 14 -13.85 16.69 14.87
C LEU A 14 -15.35 16.69 14.58
N ARG A 15 -15.90 17.88 14.35
CA ARG A 15 -17.23 18.11 13.79
C ARG A 15 -17.10 18.78 12.45
N VAL A 16 -17.79 18.24 11.43
CA VAL A 16 -17.76 18.75 10.05
C VAL A 16 -19.16 19.22 9.68
N ASP A 17 -19.27 20.40 9.12
CA ASP A 17 -20.54 20.93 8.63
C ASP A 17 -20.97 20.18 7.37
N GLY A 18 -22.04 19.43 7.46
CA GLY A 18 -22.47 18.57 6.35
C GLY A 18 -22.83 17.15 6.80
N PRO A 19 -23.55 16.38 5.98
CA PRO A 19 -24.00 15.04 6.31
C PRO A 19 -22.95 13.96 6.04
N SER A 20 -21.89 14.24 5.26
CA SER A 20 -20.88 13.31 4.78
C SER A 20 -19.47 13.85 5.01
N LEU A 21 -18.49 12.96 5.03
CA LEU A 21 -17.06 13.31 5.00
C LEU A 21 -16.48 13.26 3.57
N ALA A 22 -17.25 12.74 2.60
CA ALA A 22 -16.78 12.64 1.22
C ALA A 22 -16.53 14.04 0.63
N GLY A 23 -15.34 14.23 0.04
CA GLY A 23 -14.90 15.50 -0.54
C GLY A 23 -14.51 16.58 0.44
N GLU A 24 -14.58 16.32 1.75
CA GLU A 24 -14.21 17.32 2.77
C GLU A 24 -12.70 17.58 2.81
N ASN A 25 -12.35 18.79 3.17
CA ASN A 25 -10.95 19.16 3.44
C ASN A 25 -10.64 18.96 4.93
N LEU A 26 -9.92 17.88 5.20
CA LEU A 26 -9.44 17.49 6.53
C LEU A 26 -7.91 17.53 6.62
N ALA A 27 -7.29 18.34 5.76
CA ALA A 27 -5.86 18.52 5.74
C ALA A 27 -5.33 19.06 7.07
N ASN A 28 -4.17 18.55 7.50
CA ASN A 28 -3.49 18.96 8.75
C ASN A 28 -4.29 18.70 10.03
N GLN A 29 -5.41 17.98 9.99
CA GLN A 29 -6.21 17.68 11.19
C GLN A 29 -5.51 16.65 12.08
N ARG A 30 -5.74 16.76 13.40
CA ARG A 30 -5.28 15.81 14.41
C ARG A 30 -6.38 14.79 14.66
N LEU A 31 -6.29 13.63 14.02
CA LEU A 31 -7.30 12.57 14.03
C LEU A 31 -6.68 11.23 14.49
N ALA A 32 -5.63 11.29 15.32
CA ALA A 32 -5.02 10.09 15.88
C ALA A 32 -6.08 9.25 16.62
N GLY A 33 -6.10 7.94 16.36
CA GLY A 33 -7.09 7.02 16.93
C GLY A 33 -8.53 7.23 16.45
N ALA A 34 -8.76 7.97 15.37
CA ALA A 34 -10.11 8.19 14.84
C ALA A 34 -10.80 6.89 14.42
N ASP A 35 -12.11 6.80 14.65
CA ASP A 35 -13.00 5.80 14.07
C ASP A 35 -13.56 6.32 12.73
N LEU A 36 -12.97 5.82 11.66
CA LEU A 36 -13.36 6.08 10.29
C LEU A 36 -13.76 4.79 9.56
N SER A 37 -13.99 3.71 10.33
CA SER A 37 -14.31 2.40 9.78
C SER A 37 -15.59 2.43 8.94
N GLY A 38 -15.53 1.84 7.75
CA GLY A 38 -16.65 1.77 6.79
C GLY A 38 -17.18 3.13 6.30
N LYS A 39 -16.53 4.25 6.60
CA LYS A 39 -16.98 5.59 6.18
C LYS A 39 -16.76 5.82 4.68
N ASP A 40 -17.66 6.61 4.09
CA ASP A 40 -17.42 7.17 2.75
C ASP A 40 -16.54 8.41 2.88
N LEU A 41 -15.27 8.25 2.46
CA LEU A 41 -14.19 9.24 2.48
C LEU A 41 -13.70 9.52 1.06
N LYS A 42 -14.56 9.26 0.06
CA LYS A 42 -14.22 9.46 -1.35
C LYS A 42 -13.79 10.90 -1.60
N ASN A 43 -12.64 11.06 -2.29
CA ASN A 43 -12.06 12.36 -2.62
C ASN A 43 -11.80 13.28 -1.41
N VAL A 44 -11.76 12.76 -0.17
CA VAL A 44 -11.40 13.55 1.02
C VAL A 44 -9.94 14.04 0.90
N ASP A 45 -9.67 15.21 1.41
CA ASP A 45 -8.30 15.72 1.54
C ASP A 45 -7.80 15.52 2.98
N PHE A 46 -6.90 14.56 3.18
CA PHE A 46 -6.20 14.30 4.44
C PHE A 46 -4.71 14.72 4.39
N HIS A 47 -4.33 15.54 3.44
CA HIS A 47 -2.94 15.97 3.28
C HIS A 47 -2.33 16.40 4.61
N ASN A 48 -1.19 15.78 4.99
CA ASN A 48 -0.49 16.00 6.26
C ASN A 48 -1.34 15.80 7.54
N ALA A 49 -2.49 15.16 7.47
CA ALA A 49 -3.27 14.86 8.67
C ALA A 49 -2.56 13.80 9.53
N ASP A 50 -2.81 13.83 10.84
CA ASP A 50 -2.38 12.79 11.77
C ASP A 50 -3.54 11.80 11.98
N LEU A 51 -3.43 10.64 11.38
CA LEU A 51 -4.32 9.48 11.49
C LEU A 51 -3.62 8.30 12.18
N THR A 52 -2.57 8.57 12.97
CA THR A 52 -1.83 7.54 13.70
C THR A 52 -2.78 6.65 14.50
N GLY A 53 -2.70 5.34 14.29
CA GLY A 53 -3.53 4.36 14.98
C GLY A 53 -5.04 4.43 14.67
N ALA A 54 -5.49 5.21 13.69
CA ALA A 54 -6.90 5.30 13.31
C ALA A 54 -7.42 3.97 12.75
N ASP A 55 -8.72 3.75 12.86
CA ASP A 55 -9.43 2.67 12.21
C ASP A 55 -10.12 3.17 10.93
N LEU A 56 -9.62 2.73 9.78
CA LEU A 56 -10.12 3.00 8.44
C LEU A 56 -10.56 1.69 7.75
N SER A 57 -10.77 0.62 8.52
CA SER A 57 -11.14 -0.69 7.98
C SER A 57 -12.41 -0.60 7.13
N GLY A 58 -12.35 -1.12 5.91
CA GLY A 58 -13.46 -1.08 4.95
C GLY A 58 -13.89 0.32 4.49
N ALA A 59 -13.15 1.38 4.83
CA ALA A 59 -13.47 2.74 4.39
C ALA A 59 -13.31 2.92 2.88
N ASN A 60 -14.11 3.79 2.27
CA ASN A 60 -14.00 4.17 0.87
C ASN A 60 -13.17 5.46 0.74
N LEU A 61 -11.88 5.31 0.44
CA LEU A 61 -10.90 6.39 0.24
C LEU A 61 -10.58 6.62 -1.24
N ARG A 62 -11.45 6.17 -2.15
CA ARG A 62 -11.21 6.30 -3.58
C ARG A 62 -10.95 7.75 -3.98
N GLY A 63 -9.82 7.98 -4.66
CA GLY A 63 -9.39 9.30 -5.12
C GLY A 63 -9.03 10.28 -4.00
N ALA A 64 -8.90 9.82 -2.74
CA ALA A 64 -8.50 10.66 -1.61
C ALA A 64 -7.08 11.20 -1.78
N ASN A 65 -6.82 12.36 -1.19
CA ASN A 65 -5.48 12.91 -1.04
C ASN A 65 -4.94 12.60 0.35
N LEU A 66 -4.00 11.66 0.42
CA LEU A 66 -3.31 11.21 1.64
C LEU A 66 -1.82 11.57 1.63
N GLN A 67 -1.42 12.55 0.80
CA GLN A 67 -0.03 12.95 0.70
C GLN A 67 0.51 13.40 2.06
N GLY A 68 1.66 12.84 2.48
CA GLY A 68 2.31 13.17 3.75
C GLY A 68 1.50 12.81 4.99
N THR A 69 0.41 12.07 4.86
CA THR A 69 -0.44 11.67 6.00
C THR A 69 0.28 10.69 6.91
N HIS A 70 0.16 10.88 8.22
CA HIS A 70 0.67 9.96 9.23
C HIS A 70 -0.38 8.88 9.53
N LEU A 71 -0.08 7.63 9.17
CA LEU A 71 -0.93 6.45 9.33
C LEU A 71 -0.19 5.32 10.07
N HIS A 72 0.80 5.64 10.90
CA HIS A 72 1.53 4.65 11.68
C HIS A 72 0.58 3.76 12.49
N GLY A 73 0.68 2.45 12.34
CA GLY A 73 -0.14 1.47 13.06
C GLY A 73 -1.65 1.58 12.82
N ALA A 74 -2.09 2.31 11.79
CA ALA A 74 -3.49 2.39 11.43
C ALA A 74 -4.01 1.07 10.86
N VAL A 75 -5.33 0.85 10.93
CA VAL A 75 -6.02 -0.31 10.36
C VAL A 75 -6.75 0.13 9.10
N LEU A 76 -6.34 -0.38 7.95
CA LEU A 76 -6.95 -0.12 6.63
C LEU A 76 -7.36 -1.43 5.94
N ASP A 77 -7.55 -2.51 6.71
CA ASP A 77 -7.96 -3.79 6.15
C ASP A 77 -9.23 -3.62 5.32
N ARG A 78 -9.24 -4.14 4.09
CA ARG A 78 -10.33 -4.05 3.11
C ARG A 78 -10.75 -2.62 2.72
N ALA A 79 -9.93 -1.60 3.01
CA ALA A 79 -10.20 -0.24 2.58
C ALA A 79 -10.04 -0.11 1.06
N ASN A 80 -10.83 0.74 0.43
CA ASN A 80 -10.72 1.08 -0.98
C ASN A 80 -9.99 2.40 -1.16
N LEU A 81 -8.71 2.34 -1.59
CA LEU A 81 -7.86 3.51 -1.86
C LEU A 81 -7.63 3.72 -3.37
N GLN A 82 -8.42 3.08 -4.22
CA GLN A 82 -8.23 3.13 -5.68
C GLN A 82 -7.99 4.56 -6.17
N ALA A 83 -6.91 4.77 -6.94
CA ALA A 83 -6.52 6.05 -7.52
C ALA A 83 -6.27 7.18 -6.51
N ALA A 84 -6.06 6.88 -5.21
CA ALA A 84 -5.69 7.85 -4.20
C ALA A 84 -4.23 8.30 -4.37
N ASN A 85 -3.92 9.51 -3.86
CA ASN A 85 -2.55 10.02 -3.76
C ASN A 85 -2.01 9.76 -2.35
N LEU A 86 -1.03 8.85 -2.24
CA LEU A 86 -0.34 8.48 -1.00
C LEU A 86 1.17 8.83 -1.09
N THR A 87 1.54 9.83 -1.86
CA THR A 87 2.95 10.27 -1.94
C THR A 87 3.46 10.66 -0.55
N ASP A 88 4.65 10.20 -0.16
CA ASP A 88 5.27 10.44 1.16
C ASP A 88 4.43 9.98 2.37
N VAL A 89 3.44 9.11 2.19
CA VAL A 89 2.61 8.60 3.30
C VAL A 89 3.45 7.77 4.30
N MET A 90 3.13 7.87 5.59
CA MET A 90 3.78 7.13 6.66
C MET A 90 2.86 6.02 7.19
N LEU A 91 3.02 4.80 6.67
CA LEU A 91 2.18 3.62 6.97
C LEU A 91 2.90 2.55 7.81
N ASN A 92 4.08 2.83 8.37
CA ASN A 92 4.85 1.82 9.09
C ASN A 92 4.00 1.05 10.12
N GLY A 93 4.04 -0.28 10.07
CA GLY A 93 3.29 -1.16 10.97
C GLY A 93 1.77 -1.15 10.77
N ALA A 94 1.25 -0.55 9.70
CA ALA A 94 -0.18 -0.54 9.42
C ALA A 94 -0.68 -1.92 8.96
N LYS A 95 -1.98 -2.19 9.19
CA LYS A 95 -2.70 -3.36 8.70
C LYS A 95 -3.43 -2.99 7.41
N LEU A 96 -3.08 -3.64 6.32
CA LEU A 96 -3.51 -3.30 4.96
C LEU A 96 -4.02 -4.54 4.21
N SER A 97 -4.38 -5.61 4.94
CA SER A 97 -4.79 -6.88 4.32
C SER A 97 -6.07 -6.69 3.50
N ASP A 98 -6.09 -7.27 2.29
CA ASP A 98 -7.21 -7.19 1.36
C ASP A 98 -7.59 -5.75 0.91
N ALA A 99 -6.74 -4.75 1.16
CA ALA A 99 -7.00 -3.37 0.74
C ALA A 99 -6.75 -3.18 -0.76
N ASP A 100 -7.52 -2.29 -1.40
CA ASP A 100 -7.39 -1.93 -2.81
C ASP A 100 -6.59 -0.63 -2.98
N PHE A 101 -5.31 -0.77 -3.34
CA PHE A 101 -4.39 0.30 -3.71
C PHE A 101 -4.20 0.41 -5.23
N SER A 102 -5.09 -0.16 -6.03
CA SER A 102 -4.91 -0.17 -7.47
C SER A 102 -4.85 1.26 -8.03
N ARG A 103 -3.88 1.48 -8.93
CA ARG A 103 -3.65 2.77 -9.60
C ARG A 103 -3.37 3.96 -8.66
N THR A 104 -2.91 3.71 -7.43
CA THR A 104 -2.49 4.76 -6.49
C THR A 104 -1.13 5.32 -6.86
N THR A 105 -0.85 6.53 -6.39
CA THR A 105 0.51 7.09 -6.36
C THR A 105 1.04 6.96 -4.94
N MET A 106 2.08 6.13 -4.74
CA MET A 106 2.68 5.81 -3.42
C MET A 106 4.20 6.04 -3.42
N ARG A 107 4.66 7.00 -4.21
CA ARG A 107 6.10 7.32 -4.27
C ARG A 107 6.60 7.76 -2.91
N TYR A 108 7.80 7.29 -2.52
CA TYR A 108 8.44 7.57 -1.23
C TYR A 108 7.64 7.08 -0.01
N ALA A 109 6.58 6.27 -0.19
CA ALA A 109 5.77 5.75 0.91
C ALA A 109 6.62 4.92 1.89
N LYS A 110 6.34 5.07 3.19
CA LYS A 110 6.98 4.32 4.27
C LYS A 110 6.05 3.18 4.71
N LEU A 111 6.25 1.98 4.16
CA LEU A 111 5.44 0.79 4.40
C LEU A 111 6.21 -0.29 5.19
N GLY A 112 7.27 0.09 5.87
CA GLY A 112 8.08 -0.86 6.66
C GLY A 112 7.24 -1.58 7.71
N ASN A 113 7.38 -2.91 7.81
CA ASN A 113 6.64 -3.79 8.73
C ASN A 113 5.11 -3.77 8.56
N CYS A 114 4.60 -3.39 7.37
CA CYS A 114 3.17 -3.48 7.08
C CYS A 114 2.72 -4.91 6.82
N GLU A 115 1.44 -5.18 7.14
CA GLU A 115 0.73 -6.40 6.77
C GLU A 115 -0.12 -6.12 5.52
N MET A 116 0.39 -6.49 4.33
CA MET A 116 -0.26 -6.27 3.03
C MET A 116 -0.73 -7.58 2.37
N THR A 117 -1.05 -8.59 3.17
CA THR A 117 -1.50 -9.88 2.66
C THR A 117 -2.71 -9.70 1.75
N ARG A 118 -2.63 -10.20 0.50
CA ARG A 118 -3.65 -10.09 -0.54
C ARG A 118 -4.06 -8.66 -0.92
N ALA A 119 -3.29 -7.64 -0.58
CA ALA A 119 -3.54 -6.28 -1.04
C ALA A 119 -3.43 -6.18 -2.57
N ASP A 120 -4.31 -5.40 -3.20
CA ASP A 120 -4.23 -5.12 -4.63
C ASP A 120 -3.52 -3.78 -4.88
N CYS A 121 -2.27 -3.84 -5.33
CA CYS A 121 -1.46 -2.69 -5.73
C CYS A 121 -1.30 -2.61 -7.27
N SER A 122 -2.18 -3.26 -8.04
CA SER A 122 -2.03 -3.36 -9.49
C SER A 122 -1.98 -1.98 -10.15
N GLY A 123 -0.95 -1.76 -10.96
CA GLY A 123 -0.72 -0.50 -11.67
C GLY A 123 -0.40 0.70 -10.77
N ALA A 124 -0.10 0.49 -9.49
CA ALA A 124 0.33 1.56 -8.57
C ALA A 124 1.77 2.03 -8.89
N ASP A 125 2.09 3.26 -8.52
CA ASP A 125 3.46 3.78 -8.50
C ASP A 125 4.02 3.72 -7.07
N LEU A 126 4.83 2.71 -6.78
CA LEU A 126 5.53 2.45 -5.52
C LEU A 126 7.04 2.76 -5.64
N SER A 127 7.42 3.58 -6.60
CA SER A 127 8.83 3.90 -6.79
C SER A 127 9.43 4.59 -5.57
N LEU A 128 10.67 4.19 -5.23
CA LEU A 128 11.44 4.74 -4.11
C LEU A 128 10.77 4.56 -2.74
N SER A 129 9.82 3.61 -2.61
CA SER A 129 9.14 3.31 -1.35
C SER A 129 9.88 2.26 -0.52
N ASP A 130 9.62 2.26 0.79
CA ASP A 130 10.07 1.22 1.72
C ASP A 130 8.96 0.16 1.86
N LEU A 131 9.19 -1.05 1.32
CA LEU A 131 8.24 -2.16 1.27
C LEU A 131 8.71 -3.37 2.10
N ARG A 132 9.55 -3.16 3.10
CA ARG A 132 10.06 -4.21 3.98
C ARG A 132 8.96 -4.73 4.91
N GLY A 133 8.09 -5.60 4.44
CA GLY A 133 6.92 -6.08 5.15
C GLY A 133 6.37 -7.39 4.59
N ASN A 134 5.16 -7.72 4.98
CA ASN A 134 4.47 -8.92 4.54
C ASN A 134 3.56 -8.62 3.35
N LEU A 135 3.98 -9.01 2.14
CA LEU A 135 3.23 -8.87 0.88
C LEU A 135 2.78 -10.24 0.35
N THR A 136 2.54 -11.21 1.24
CA THR A 136 2.07 -12.54 0.85
C THR A 136 0.81 -12.44 0.01
N GLU A 137 0.81 -13.10 -1.17
CA GLU A 137 -0.31 -13.13 -2.13
C GLU A 137 -0.76 -11.74 -2.64
N ALA A 138 0.04 -10.69 -2.43
CA ALA A 138 -0.29 -9.36 -2.94
C ALA A 138 -0.27 -9.32 -4.48
N ASN A 139 -1.17 -8.53 -5.06
CA ASN A 139 -1.19 -8.25 -6.49
C ASN A 139 -0.36 -6.99 -6.79
N LEU A 140 0.87 -7.19 -7.23
CA LEU A 140 1.81 -6.14 -7.65
C LEU A 140 1.96 -6.10 -9.19
N SER A 141 0.96 -6.60 -9.92
CA SER A 141 1.03 -6.62 -11.39
C SER A 141 1.05 -5.21 -11.97
N ARG A 142 1.93 -4.99 -12.97
CA ARG A 142 2.11 -3.69 -13.64
C ARG A 142 2.49 -2.53 -12.70
N THR A 143 2.96 -2.83 -11.50
CA THR A 143 3.40 -1.84 -10.51
C THR A 143 4.76 -1.28 -10.89
N ASN A 144 4.96 0.02 -10.67
CA ASN A 144 6.27 0.63 -10.71
C ASN A 144 6.93 0.51 -9.33
N LEU A 145 7.93 -0.35 -9.21
CA LEU A 145 8.74 -0.60 -8.01
C LEU A 145 10.19 -0.10 -8.19
N SER A 146 10.43 0.80 -9.15
CA SER A 146 11.79 1.26 -9.42
C SER A 146 12.41 1.94 -8.20
N GLY A 147 13.61 1.49 -7.80
CA GLY A 147 14.31 1.98 -6.62
C GLY A 147 13.63 1.68 -5.28
N ALA A 148 12.59 0.84 -5.24
CA ALA A 148 11.94 0.44 -3.99
C ALA A 148 12.83 -0.48 -3.15
N ASP A 149 12.71 -0.41 -1.83
CA ASP A 149 13.37 -1.31 -0.90
C ASP A 149 12.43 -2.44 -0.48
N LEU A 150 12.69 -3.64 -0.99
CA LEU A 150 11.98 -4.89 -0.69
C LEU A 150 12.83 -5.83 0.19
N SER A 151 13.93 -5.34 0.79
CA SER A 151 14.84 -6.16 1.58
C SER A 151 14.11 -6.83 2.75
N GLY A 152 14.24 -8.15 2.87
CA GLY A 152 13.56 -8.95 3.88
C GLY A 152 12.04 -9.02 3.73
N ALA A 153 11.47 -8.50 2.64
CA ALA A 153 10.02 -8.60 2.40
C ALA A 153 9.60 -10.04 2.10
N ASN A 154 8.38 -10.40 2.53
CA ASN A 154 7.77 -11.67 2.15
C ASN A 154 6.82 -11.48 0.96
N LEU A 155 7.24 -11.93 -0.22
CA LEU A 155 6.48 -11.91 -1.47
C LEU A 155 5.87 -13.29 -1.81
N THR A 156 5.80 -14.23 -0.85
CA THR A 156 5.29 -15.57 -1.12
C THR A 156 3.93 -15.53 -1.82
N GLY A 157 3.84 -16.14 -3.02
CA GLY A 157 2.61 -16.17 -3.81
C GLY A 157 2.21 -14.85 -4.48
N ALA A 158 2.99 -13.78 -4.32
CA ALA A 158 2.68 -12.49 -4.92
C ALA A 158 2.71 -12.52 -6.46
N ASN A 159 1.93 -11.64 -7.08
CA ASN A 159 1.89 -11.45 -8.52
C ASN A 159 2.64 -10.17 -8.93
N LEU A 160 3.83 -10.32 -9.50
CA LEU A 160 4.67 -9.25 -10.06
C LEU A 160 4.65 -9.21 -11.60
N THR A 161 3.62 -9.80 -12.22
CA THR A 161 3.51 -9.82 -13.70
C THR A 161 3.59 -8.41 -14.28
N GLN A 162 4.55 -8.19 -15.20
CA GLN A 162 4.81 -6.89 -15.83
C GLN A 162 5.21 -5.75 -14.86
N ALA A 163 5.59 -6.05 -13.63
CA ALA A 163 6.12 -5.05 -12.69
C ALA A 163 7.50 -4.53 -13.16
N ASN A 164 7.79 -3.27 -12.85
CA ASN A 164 9.09 -2.65 -13.06
C ASN A 164 9.85 -2.54 -11.74
N MET A 165 10.92 -3.32 -11.56
CA MET A 165 11.75 -3.35 -10.37
C MET A 165 13.17 -2.82 -10.61
N VAL A 166 13.38 -2.01 -11.66
CA VAL A 166 14.72 -1.45 -11.94
C VAL A 166 15.25 -0.74 -10.69
N ASP A 167 16.50 -1.01 -10.32
CA ASP A 167 17.18 -0.45 -9.14
C ASP A 167 16.51 -0.78 -7.79
N ALA A 168 15.55 -1.70 -7.74
CA ALA A 168 14.96 -2.15 -6.48
C ALA A 168 15.96 -2.98 -5.67
N THR A 169 15.96 -2.81 -4.35
CA THR A 169 16.75 -3.66 -3.43
C THR A 169 15.89 -4.84 -2.98
N MET A 170 16.45 -6.06 -3.13
CA MET A 170 15.73 -7.31 -2.85
C MET A 170 16.58 -8.29 -2.02
N ALA A 171 17.46 -7.78 -1.17
CA ALA A 171 18.27 -8.63 -0.28
C ALA A 171 17.36 -9.40 0.69
N GLU A 172 17.59 -10.71 0.87
CA GLU A 172 16.83 -11.57 1.77
C GLU A 172 15.30 -11.60 1.52
N THR A 173 14.83 -11.22 0.33
CA THR A 173 13.41 -11.24 -0.02
C THR A 173 12.93 -12.68 -0.23
N GLU A 174 11.82 -13.05 0.40
CA GLU A 174 11.16 -14.35 0.19
C GLU A 174 10.30 -14.33 -1.07
N MET A 175 10.65 -15.15 -2.08
CA MET A 175 10.00 -15.14 -3.40
C MET A 175 9.39 -16.50 -3.78
N THR A 176 8.91 -17.27 -2.80
CA THR A 176 8.30 -18.58 -3.05
C THR A 176 6.99 -18.43 -3.83
N ARG A 177 6.84 -19.15 -4.95
CA ARG A 177 5.64 -19.14 -5.82
C ARG A 177 5.25 -17.76 -6.39
N VAL A 178 6.18 -16.84 -6.52
CA VAL A 178 5.94 -15.53 -7.14
C VAL A 178 5.73 -15.68 -8.65
N CYS A 179 4.74 -14.96 -9.20
CA CYS A 179 4.53 -14.80 -10.65
C CYS A 179 5.24 -13.54 -11.14
N MET A 180 6.12 -13.67 -12.17
CA MET A 180 6.93 -12.53 -12.66
C MET A 180 6.94 -12.42 -14.19
N ASP A 181 5.94 -12.97 -14.86
CA ASP A 181 5.90 -12.99 -16.34
C ASP A 181 5.97 -11.55 -16.91
N GLY A 182 6.99 -11.28 -17.71
CA GLY A 182 7.20 -9.97 -18.32
C GLY A 182 7.66 -8.86 -17.38
N ALA A 183 7.95 -9.15 -16.10
CA ALA A 183 8.53 -8.18 -15.18
C ALA A 183 9.93 -7.74 -15.63
N ILE A 184 10.34 -6.55 -15.20
CA ILE A 184 11.71 -6.05 -15.36
C ILE A 184 12.38 -6.11 -14.01
N GLY A 185 13.45 -6.91 -13.89
CA GLY A 185 14.19 -7.09 -12.64
C GLY A 185 15.08 -5.91 -12.28
N PRO A 186 15.72 -5.93 -11.08
CA PRO A 186 16.56 -4.84 -10.58
C PRO A 186 17.65 -4.36 -11.54
N HIS A 187 18.24 -5.26 -12.33
CA HIS A 187 19.29 -4.91 -13.31
C HIS A 187 18.75 -4.57 -14.70
N GLY A 188 17.46 -4.22 -14.82
CA GLY A 188 16.82 -3.84 -16.09
C GLY A 188 16.56 -5.01 -17.05
N LYS A 189 16.78 -6.27 -16.64
CA LYS A 189 16.53 -7.45 -17.48
C LYS A 189 15.08 -7.89 -17.35
N ARG A 190 14.45 -8.15 -18.50
CA ARG A 190 13.09 -8.71 -18.54
C ARG A 190 13.08 -10.17 -18.15
N VAL A 191 12.08 -10.54 -17.37
CA VAL A 191 11.77 -11.93 -17.03
C VAL A 191 10.88 -12.49 -18.11
N ASP A 192 11.43 -13.38 -18.93
CA ASP A 192 10.63 -14.08 -19.93
C ASP A 192 9.79 -15.16 -19.26
N ALA A 193 8.53 -15.29 -19.68
CA ALA A 193 7.71 -16.44 -19.35
C ALA A 193 8.37 -17.69 -19.94
N GLY A 194 9.21 -18.37 -19.16
CA GLY A 194 9.82 -19.64 -19.59
C GLY A 194 8.73 -20.66 -19.89
N PRO A 195 8.97 -21.64 -20.79
CA PRO A 195 7.99 -22.66 -21.11
C PRO A 195 7.55 -23.37 -19.79
N ARG A 196 6.27 -23.44 -19.56
CA ARG A 196 5.64 -24.02 -18.34
C ARG A 196 5.85 -25.54 -18.21
N THR A 197 6.67 -26.16 -19.07
CA THR A 197 6.92 -27.59 -19.16
C THR A 197 8.40 -27.91 -18.99
N GLY A 198 8.84 -28.20 -17.76
CA GLY A 198 10.18 -28.70 -17.46
C GLY A 198 10.47 -28.73 -15.96
N PRO A 199 11.46 -29.55 -15.49
CA PRO A 199 11.86 -29.53 -14.09
C PRO A 199 12.34 -28.13 -13.74
N ARG A 200 11.85 -27.61 -12.58
CA ARG A 200 12.13 -26.24 -12.08
C ARG A 200 13.61 -25.95 -12.22
N ARG A 201 13.98 -25.17 -13.22
CA ARG A 201 15.32 -24.58 -13.28
C ARG A 201 15.46 -23.66 -12.07
N ARG A 202 16.67 -23.62 -11.48
CA ARG A 202 17.04 -22.66 -10.43
C ARG A 202 16.55 -21.30 -10.86
N THR A 203 15.73 -20.71 -10.05
CA THR A 203 15.04 -19.46 -10.32
C THR A 203 16.08 -18.34 -10.40
N TRP A 204 16.03 -17.49 -11.45
CA TRP A 204 17.03 -16.48 -11.80
C TRP A 204 17.33 -15.47 -10.67
N TRP A 205 16.45 -15.31 -9.68
CA TRP A 205 16.70 -14.48 -8.48
C TRP A 205 17.75 -15.06 -7.54
N GLN A 206 18.10 -16.33 -7.63
CA GLN A 206 19.22 -16.93 -6.88
C GLN A 206 20.60 -16.38 -7.30
N PHE A 207 20.64 -15.53 -8.34
CA PHE A 207 21.86 -14.86 -8.81
C PHE A 207 21.95 -13.40 -8.37
N TRP A 208 21.03 -12.91 -7.52
CA TRP A 208 20.97 -11.51 -7.10
C TRP A 208 21.22 -11.29 -5.60
N GLY A 209 21.58 -12.36 -4.86
CA GLY A 209 22.08 -12.28 -3.50
C GLY A 209 23.61 -12.13 -3.45
#